data_10beb13c72f456cc3624e99783a22774
#
_entry.id   10beb13c72f456cc3624e99783a22774
#
_cell.length_a   1.000
_cell.length_b   1.000
_cell.length_c   1.000
_cell.angle_alpha   90.00
_cell.angle_beta   90.00
_cell.angle_gamma   90.00
#
_symmetry.space_group_name_H-M   'P 1'
#
loop_
_entity.id
_entity.type
_entity.pdbx_description
1 polymer ?
#
loop_
_entity_poly.entity_id
_entity_poly.type
_entity_poly.pdbx_seq_one_letter_code
_entity_poly.pdbx_strand_id
1 'polypeptide(L)'
;MGLLDASEEPKSQMLRYAITLVALVIFLSFGAWYGWFLFFFEPERHTVEHFMSAVVAGDLPHAYQIWKPHGTSYSFDEFSSDWGAKGFYSPLKSYRIEDAEQPRDGSGVIVIVEISPFQPFPAASDPQSGRNREVSLWVERSDQSLSFPP
;
A
#
# COMPACT_ATOMS: atom_id res chain seq x y z
N MET A 1 -45.65 -56.11 -0.67
CA MET A 1 -45.28 -55.58 0.65
C MET A 1 -43.99 -54.77 0.47
N GLY A 2 -44.12 -53.52 0.21
CA GLY A 2 -43.01 -52.63 0.03
C GLY A 2 -43.38 -51.25 0.51
N LEU A 3 -43.29 -51.07 1.81
CA LEU A 3 -43.47 -49.80 2.50
C LEU A 3 -42.12 -49.38 3.06
N LEU A 4 -41.28 -48.80 2.24
CA LEU A 4 -40.11 -47.98 2.63
C LEU A 4 -39.56 -47.27 1.42
N ASP A 5 -40.44 -46.63 0.64
CA ASP A 5 -40.00 -45.55 -0.22
C ASP A 5 -40.12 -44.27 0.59
N ALA A 6 -39.18 -44.10 1.49
CA ALA A 6 -38.98 -42.87 2.19
C ALA A 6 -38.51 -41.83 1.13
N SER A 7 -39.46 -41.15 0.54
CA SER A 7 -39.19 -39.96 -0.28
C SER A 7 -38.28 -39.04 0.53
N GLU A 8 -37.02 -38.98 0.11
CA GLU A 8 -36.05 -38.02 0.68
C GLU A 8 -36.66 -36.62 0.61
N GLU A 9 -36.92 -36.11 1.77
CA GLU A 9 -37.69 -34.88 1.96
C GLU A 9 -37.09 -33.72 1.20
N PRO A 10 -37.87 -32.93 0.49
CA PRO A 10 -37.38 -31.72 -0.24
C PRO A 10 -36.69 -30.69 0.67
N LYS A 11 -36.86 -30.82 1.97
CA LYS A 11 -36.21 -30.02 3.02
C LYS A 11 -34.69 -30.11 2.99
N SER A 12 -34.10 -31.25 2.64
CA SER A 12 -32.63 -31.39 2.59
C SER A 12 -32.02 -30.63 1.41
N GLN A 13 -32.71 -30.57 0.28
CA GLN A 13 -32.26 -29.81 -0.89
C GLN A 13 -32.40 -28.31 -0.65
N MET A 14 -33.52 -27.84 -0.10
CA MET A 14 -33.70 -26.43 0.28
C MET A 14 -32.63 -25.98 1.28
N LEU A 15 -32.31 -26.80 2.28
CA LEU A 15 -31.26 -26.48 3.24
C LEU A 15 -29.88 -26.37 2.56
N ARG A 16 -29.55 -27.26 1.64
CA ARG A 16 -28.30 -27.21 0.87
C ARG A 16 -28.23 -25.94 0.01
N TYR A 17 -29.29 -25.59 -0.70
CA TYR A 17 -29.37 -24.33 -1.46
C TYR A 17 -29.24 -23.10 -0.56
N ALA A 18 -29.88 -23.09 0.60
CA ALA A 18 -29.78 -21.99 1.57
C ALA A 18 -28.34 -21.84 2.09
N ILE A 19 -27.68 -22.95 2.45
CA ILE A 19 -26.28 -22.92 2.92
C ILE A 19 -25.34 -22.44 1.79
N THR A 20 -25.53 -22.90 0.56
CA THR A 20 -24.71 -22.48 -0.58
C THR A 20 -24.89 -21.00 -0.87
N LEU A 21 -26.12 -20.50 -0.79
CA LEU A 21 -26.42 -19.09 -1.02
C LEU A 21 -25.81 -18.21 0.07
N VAL A 22 -25.90 -18.59 1.32
CA VAL A 22 -25.25 -17.90 2.44
C VAL A 22 -23.73 -17.88 2.27
N ALA A 23 -23.12 -19.01 1.94
CA ALA A 23 -21.70 -19.11 1.68
C ALA A 23 -21.26 -18.22 0.53
N LEU A 24 -22.05 -18.15 -0.56
CA LEU A 24 -21.79 -17.27 -1.70
C LEU A 24 -21.87 -15.79 -1.30
N VAL A 25 -22.87 -15.40 -0.53
CA VAL A 25 -23.01 -14.01 -0.04
C VAL A 25 -21.85 -13.61 0.85
N ILE A 26 -21.42 -14.50 1.75
CA ILE A 26 -20.25 -14.27 2.60
C ILE A 26 -18.98 -14.11 1.73
N PHE A 27 -18.79 -15.00 0.76
CA PHE A 27 -17.62 -14.94 -0.12
C PHE A 27 -17.59 -13.66 -0.97
N LEU A 28 -18.73 -13.26 -1.54
CA LEU A 28 -18.85 -12.01 -2.31
C LEU A 28 -18.65 -10.78 -1.43
N SER A 29 -19.17 -10.79 -0.21
CA SER A 29 -19.00 -9.68 0.75
C SER A 29 -17.55 -9.54 1.17
N PHE A 30 -16.86 -10.65 1.44
CA PHE A 30 -15.44 -10.67 1.76
C PHE A 30 -14.58 -10.21 0.56
N GLY A 31 -14.90 -10.70 -0.64
CA GLY A 31 -14.22 -10.30 -1.87
C GLY A 31 -14.40 -8.82 -2.19
N ALA A 32 -15.61 -8.30 -2.04
CA ALA A 32 -15.90 -6.87 -2.22
C ALA A 32 -15.19 -6.00 -1.17
N TRP A 33 -15.20 -6.42 0.11
CA TRP A 33 -14.51 -5.71 1.18
C TRP A 33 -12.99 -5.71 1.00
N TYR A 34 -12.41 -6.85 0.63
CA TYR A 34 -10.99 -6.97 0.35
C TYR A 34 -10.56 -6.19 -0.90
N GLY A 35 -11.36 -6.24 -1.97
CA GLY A 35 -11.15 -5.44 -3.17
C GLY A 35 -11.22 -3.95 -2.88
N TRP A 36 -12.22 -3.50 -2.11
CA TRP A 36 -12.34 -2.11 -1.67
C TRP A 36 -11.10 -1.66 -0.89
N PHE A 37 -10.62 -2.48 0.03
CA PHE A 37 -9.42 -2.20 0.83
C PHE A 37 -8.15 -2.07 -0.03
N LEU A 38 -7.98 -2.93 -1.04
CA LEU A 38 -6.84 -2.85 -1.97
C LEU A 38 -6.88 -1.59 -2.84
N PHE A 39 -8.06 -1.20 -3.34
CA PHE A 39 -8.22 -0.03 -4.20
C PHE A 39 -8.28 1.30 -3.45
N PHE A 40 -8.53 1.27 -2.15
CA PHE A 40 -8.77 2.49 -1.39
C PHE A 40 -7.52 3.38 -1.24
N PHE A 41 -6.32 2.81 -1.30
CA PHE A 41 -5.04 3.51 -1.18
C PHE A 41 -4.22 3.55 -2.47
N GLU A 42 -4.81 3.15 -3.59
CA GLU A 42 -4.10 3.12 -4.88
C GLU A 42 -3.56 4.50 -5.32
N PRO A 43 -4.32 5.61 -5.22
CA PRO A 43 -3.80 6.91 -5.64
C PRO A 43 -2.59 7.35 -4.82
N GLU A 44 -2.63 7.15 -3.51
CA GLU A 44 -1.55 7.53 -2.59
C GLU A 44 -0.31 6.66 -2.79
N ARG A 45 -0.49 5.36 -2.95
CA ARG A 45 0.60 4.43 -3.29
C ARG A 45 1.26 4.80 -4.61
N HIS A 46 0.48 5.12 -5.61
CA HIS A 46 0.98 5.53 -6.92
C HIS A 46 1.79 6.83 -6.86
N THR A 47 1.33 7.80 -6.07
CA THR A 47 2.10 9.04 -5.82
C THR A 47 3.46 8.72 -5.19
N VAL A 48 3.49 7.85 -4.19
CA VAL A 48 4.74 7.42 -3.54
C VAL A 48 5.64 6.62 -4.51
N GLU A 49 5.08 5.75 -5.36
CA GLU A 49 5.84 5.03 -6.38
C GLU A 49 6.51 5.99 -7.37
N HIS A 50 5.80 6.99 -7.86
CA HIS A 50 6.35 8.01 -8.75
C HIS A 50 7.50 8.78 -8.08
N PHE A 51 7.27 9.20 -6.83
CA PHE A 51 8.27 9.88 -6.03
C PHE A 51 9.53 9.01 -5.84
N MET A 52 9.37 7.80 -5.32
CA MET A 52 10.48 6.89 -5.04
C MET A 52 11.24 6.50 -6.32
N SER A 53 10.53 6.31 -7.44
CA SER A 53 11.15 6.04 -8.74
C SER A 53 12.02 7.20 -9.22
N ALA A 54 11.56 8.43 -9.05
CA ALA A 54 12.33 9.62 -9.38
C ALA A 54 13.59 9.75 -8.50
N VAL A 55 13.46 9.50 -7.19
CA VAL A 55 14.60 9.52 -6.25
C VAL A 55 15.63 8.45 -6.61
N VAL A 56 15.20 7.21 -6.87
CA VAL A 56 16.10 6.11 -7.27
C VAL A 56 16.77 6.39 -8.60
N ALA A 57 16.08 7.02 -9.55
CA ALA A 57 16.64 7.46 -10.81
C ALA A 57 17.63 8.65 -10.68
N GLY A 58 17.68 9.29 -9.51
CA GLY A 58 18.50 10.49 -9.28
C GLY A 58 17.90 11.77 -9.85
N ASP A 59 16.65 11.75 -10.30
CA ASP A 59 15.91 12.92 -10.79
C ASP A 59 15.29 13.70 -9.61
N LEU A 60 16.17 14.32 -8.84
CA LEU A 60 15.77 15.08 -7.64
C LEU A 60 14.85 16.27 -7.95
N PRO A 61 15.04 17.04 -9.06
CA PRO A 61 14.11 18.11 -9.39
C PRO A 61 12.68 17.60 -9.61
N HIS A 62 12.50 16.49 -10.30
CA HIS A 62 11.20 15.87 -10.52
C HIS A 62 10.62 15.31 -9.22
N ALA A 63 11.42 14.60 -8.42
CA ALA A 63 11.02 14.10 -7.10
C ALA A 63 10.55 15.25 -6.19
N TYR A 64 11.26 16.38 -6.20
CA TYR A 64 10.89 17.55 -5.41
C TYR A 64 9.57 18.19 -5.86
N GLN A 65 9.26 18.17 -7.17
CA GLN A 65 7.97 18.65 -7.67
C GLN A 65 6.81 17.78 -7.16
N ILE A 66 7.01 16.47 -7.07
CA ILE A 66 6.01 15.54 -6.50
C ILE A 66 5.88 15.77 -4.99
N TRP A 67 7.01 15.93 -4.28
CA TRP A 67 7.04 16.18 -2.85
C TRP A 67 6.31 17.45 -2.47
N LYS A 68 6.57 18.52 -3.20
CA LYS A 68 6.08 19.86 -2.90
C LYS A 68 5.40 20.51 -4.10
N PRO A 69 4.15 20.19 -4.36
CA PRO A 69 3.43 20.91 -5.40
C PRO A 69 3.19 22.38 -5.06
N HIS A 70 2.98 22.78 -3.78
CA HIS A 70 2.64 24.16 -3.41
C HIS A 70 3.11 24.55 -2.00
N GLY A 71 3.90 25.60 -1.93
CA GLY A 71 3.99 26.53 -0.78
C GLY A 71 4.53 26.03 0.56
N THR A 72 5.28 24.93 0.64
CA THR A 72 5.90 24.49 1.90
C THR A 72 7.20 25.26 2.18
N SER A 73 7.61 25.32 3.45
CA SER A 73 8.91 25.88 3.87
C SER A 73 10.10 24.98 3.55
N TYR A 74 9.86 23.71 3.15
CA TYR A 74 10.88 22.71 2.83
C TYR A 74 11.54 23.06 1.50
N SER A 75 12.76 23.53 1.53
CA SER A 75 13.51 24.00 0.36
C SER A 75 14.10 22.84 -0.46
N PHE A 76 14.49 23.12 -1.71
CA PHE A 76 15.18 22.12 -2.53
C PHE A 76 16.53 21.72 -1.93
N ASP A 77 17.21 22.61 -1.24
CA ASP A 77 18.48 22.30 -0.57
C ASP A 77 18.27 21.34 0.61
N GLU A 78 17.22 21.55 1.42
CA GLU A 78 16.84 20.61 2.49
C GLU A 78 16.41 19.27 1.91
N PHE A 79 15.59 19.28 0.86
CA PHE A 79 15.20 18.08 0.16
C PHE A 79 16.42 17.28 -0.36
N SER A 80 17.38 17.97 -0.98
CA SER A 80 18.60 17.35 -1.49
C SER A 80 19.51 16.83 -0.38
N SER A 81 19.46 17.45 0.81
CA SER A 81 20.17 16.97 2.00
C SER A 81 19.57 15.69 2.56
N ASP A 82 18.27 15.47 2.36
CA ASP A 82 17.59 14.25 2.79
C ASP A 82 17.66 13.13 1.74
N TRP A 83 17.32 13.45 0.51
CA TRP A 83 17.10 12.47 -0.57
C TRP A 83 18.23 12.39 -1.63
N GLY A 84 19.17 13.30 -1.60
CA GLY A 84 20.27 13.34 -2.55
C GLY A 84 21.26 12.18 -2.40
N ALA A 85 22.20 12.09 -3.33
CA ALA A 85 23.18 10.99 -3.41
C ALA A 85 24.04 10.81 -2.14
N LYS A 86 24.17 11.85 -1.34
CA LYS A 86 24.86 11.84 -0.03
C LYS A 86 23.91 12.23 1.11
N GLY A 87 22.62 12.18 0.87
CA GLY A 87 21.60 12.59 1.82
C GLY A 87 21.36 11.57 2.92
N PHE A 88 20.49 11.95 3.84
CA PHE A 88 20.17 11.13 5.02
C PHE A 88 19.63 9.75 4.65
N TYR A 89 18.81 9.66 3.59
CA TYR A 89 18.23 8.40 3.11
C TYR A 89 19.14 7.64 2.12
N SER A 90 20.30 8.19 1.80
CA SER A 90 21.27 7.55 0.92
C SER A 90 22.11 6.47 1.64
N PRO A 91 22.63 5.47 0.91
CA PRO A 91 22.35 5.14 -0.49
C PRO A 91 20.99 4.48 -0.66
N LEU A 92 20.20 4.95 -1.63
CA LEU A 92 18.90 4.40 -1.98
C LEU A 92 18.95 3.88 -3.42
N LYS A 93 18.89 2.56 -3.60
CA LYS A 93 18.98 1.89 -4.91
C LYS A 93 17.72 1.15 -5.31
N SER A 94 16.92 0.75 -4.33
CA SER A 94 15.63 0.12 -4.55
C SER A 94 14.71 0.37 -3.36
N TYR A 95 13.42 0.17 -3.55
CA TYR A 95 12.39 0.36 -2.53
C TYR A 95 11.28 -0.66 -2.69
N ARG A 96 10.48 -0.81 -1.64
CA ARG A 96 9.24 -1.60 -1.63
C ARG A 96 8.21 -0.89 -0.74
N ILE A 97 7.00 -0.73 -1.24
CA ILE A 97 5.87 -0.23 -0.44
C ILE A 97 5.35 -1.40 0.38
N GLU A 98 5.43 -1.28 1.71
CA GLU A 98 5.01 -2.34 2.64
C GLU A 98 3.53 -2.21 3.00
N ASP A 99 3.11 -1.00 3.38
CA ASP A 99 1.76 -0.77 3.87
C ASP A 99 1.28 0.65 3.60
N ALA A 100 -0.02 0.88 3.81
CA ALA A 100 -0.64 2.19 3.77
C ALA A 100 -1.71 2.27 4.86
N GLU A 101 -1.60 3.26 5.72
CA GLU A 101 -2.48 3.43 6.88
C GLU A 101 -3.15 4.80 6.85
N GLN A 102 -4.43 4.83 7.20
CA GLN A 102 -5.14 6.09 7.41
C GLN A 102 -5.30 6.36 8.91
N PRO A 103 -4.67 7.42 9.43
CA PRO A 103 -4.94 7.88 10.80
C PRO A 103 -6.41 8.26 10.98
N ARG A 104 -6.96 8.06 12.18
CA ARG A 104 -8.38 8.31 12.48
C ARG A 104 -8.84 9.73 12.21
N ASP A 105 -7.96 10.69 12.43
CA ASP A 105 -8.26 12.12 12.33
C ASP A 105 -7.44 12.81 11.22
N GLY A 106 -6.88 12.04 10.27
CA GLY A 106 -6.00 12.54 9.21
C GLY A 106 -6.71 12.79 7.89
N SER A 107 -6.36 13.90 7.23
CA SER A 107 -6.77 14.24 5.86
C SER A 107 -6.02 13.44 4.79
N GLY A 108 -4.97 12.72 5.18
CA GLY A 108 -4.10 11.96 4.29
C GLY A 108 -3.89 10.51 4.72
N VAL A 109 -2.91 9.90 4.09
CA VAL A 109 -2.51 8.50 4.28
C VAL A 109 -1.03 8.43 4.59
N ILE A 110 -0.65 7.61 5.55
CA ILE A 110 0.75 7.25 5.80
C ILE A 110 1.06 6.03 4.94
N VAL A 111 2.01 6.17 4.02
CA VAL A 111 2.53 5.06 3.22
C VAL A 111 3.89 4.66 3.78
N ILE A 112 4.02 3.40 4.15
CA ILE A 112 5.23 2.83 4.72
C ILE A 112 6.05 2.21 3.59
N VAL A 113 7.28 2.69 3.43
CA VAL A 113 8.20 2.29 2.36
C VAL A 113 9.47 1.72 2.98
N GLU A 114 9.84 0.53 2.61
CA GLU A 114 11.15 -0.02 2.91
C GLU A 114 12.14 0.37 1.81
N ILE A 115 13.24 1.01 2.16
CA ILE A 115 14.29 1.45 1.23
C ILE A 115 15.55 0.61 1.43
N SER A 116 16.24 0.31 0.33
CA SER A 116 17.43 -0.55 0.33
C SER A 116 18.61 0.10 -0.38
N PRO A 117 19.83 -0.07 0.16
CA PRO A 117 21.07 0.30 -0.52
C PRO A 117 21.49 -0.70 -1.61
N PHE A 118 20.72 -1.76 -1.81
CA PHE A 118 20.99 -2.82 -2.77
C PHE A 118 20.00 -2.83 -3.93
N GLN A 119 20.42 -3.40 -5.06
CA GLN A 119 19.58 -3.69 -6.22
C GLN A 119 20.04 -5.02 -6.82
N PRO A 120 19.10 -5.98 -7.03
CA PRO A 120 17.66 -5.90 -6.76
C PRO A 120 17.35 -5.75 -5.26
N PHE A 121 16.08 -5.44 -4.94
CA PHE A 121 15.63 -5.36 -3.56
C PHE A 121 15.82 -6.71 -2.86
N PRO A 122 16.52 -6.78 -1.71
CA PRO A 122 16.85 -8.05 -1.05
C PRO A 122 15.58 -8.75 -0.55
N ALA A 123 15.53 -10.07 -0.69
CA ALA A 123 14.48 -10.88 -0.10
C ALA A 123 14.57 -10.85 1.45
N ALA A 124 13.46 -11.06 2.13
CA ALA A 124 13.44 -11.06 3.60
C ALA A 124 14.40 -12.07 4.25
N SER A 125 14.69 -13.18 3.54
CA SER A 125 15.66 -14.20 3.98
C SER A 125 17.13 -13.85 3.68
N ASP A 126 17.38 -12.76 2.92
CA ASP A 126 18.73 -12.33 2.57
C ASP A 126 19.36 -11.58 3.75
N PRO A 127 20.60 -11.89 4.17
CA PRO A 127 21.32 -11.13 5.20
C PRO A 127 21.44 -9.64 4.89
N GLN A 128 21.39 -9.23 3.63
CA GLN A 128 21.42 -7.84 3.19
C GLN A 128 20.13 -7.08 3.60
N SER A 129 19.01 -7.77 3.80
CA SER A 129 17.74 -7.15 4.25
C SER A 129 17.88 -6.42 5.58
N GLY A 130 18.77 -6.85 6.46
CA GLY A 130 19.06 -6.18 7.73
C GLY A 130 19.65 -4.76 7.60
N ARG A 131 19.99 -4.32 6.38
CA ARG A 131 20.45 -2.95 6.08
C ARG A 131 19.37 -2.08 5.45
N ASN A 132 18.21 -2.63 5.20
CA ASN A 132 17.06 -1.86 4.76
C ASN A 132 16.60 -0.93 5.89
N ARG A 133 15.95 0.16 5.51
CA ARG A 133 15.39 1.13 6.45
C ARG A 133 13.95 1.42 6.07
N GLU A 134 13.12 1.62 7.05
CA GLU A 134 11.74 2.02 6.87
C GLU A 134 11.64 3.56 6.85
N VAL A 135 10.83 4.06 5.95
CA VAL A 135 10.48 5.47 5.83
C VAL A 135 8.97 5.58 5.73
N SER A 136 8.38 6.40 6.57
CA SER A 136 6.96 6.72 6.50
C SER A 136 6.77 8.05 5.75
N LEU A 137 5.88 8.05 4.77
CA LEU A 137 5.55 9.21 3.93
C LEU A 137 4.07 9.54 4.11
N TRP A 138 3.77 10.80 4.38
CA TRP A 138 2.41 11.32 4.39
C TRP A 138 2.00 11.76 3.00
N VAL A 139 0.87 11.27 2.53
CA VAL A 139 0.25 11.73 1.27
C VAL A 139 -1.06 12.41 1.60
N GLU A 140 -1.15 13.71 1.31
CA GLU A 140 -2.38 14.48 1.48
C GLU A 140 -3.37 14.11 0.37
N ARG A 141 -4.60 13.73 0.73
CA ARG A 141 -5.60 13.27 -0.25
C ARG A 141 -6.11 14.35 -1.18
N SER A 142 -6.14 15.59 -0.70
CA SER A 142 -6.74 16.70 -1.43
C SER A 142 -5.95 17.09 -2.68
N ASP A 143 -4.62 16.99 -2.63
CA ASP A 143 -3.71 17.45 -3.69
C ASP A 143 -2.58 16.46 -4.01
N GLN A 144 -2.58 15.30 -3.36
CA GLN A 144 -1.56 14.26 -3.51
C GLN A 144 -0.15 14.73 -3.18
N SER A 145 -0.01 15.80 -2.39
CA SER A 145 1.29 16.26 -1.92
C SER A 145 1.90 15.31 -0.90
N LEU A 146 3.22 15.26 -0.89
CA LEU A 146 4.01 14.43 0.01
C LEU A 146 4.62 15.28 1.13
N SER A 147 4.71 14.69 2.31
CA SER A 147 5.48 15.22 3.44
C SER A 147 5.91 14.10 4.38
N PHE A 148 6.67 14.42 5.40
CA PHE A 148 6.83 13.51 6.53
C PHE A 148 5.57 13.52 7.39
N PRO A 149 5.21 12.38 8.03
CA PRO A 149 4.09 12.32 8.95
C PRO A 149 4.24 13.35 10.07
N PRO A 150 3.13 13.97 10.51
CA PRO A 150 3.12 14.96 11.61
C PRO A 150 3.47 14.36 12.98
#